data_14216e5bb739cedc8bec5951650dc637
#
_entry.id   14216e5bb739cedc8bec5951650dc637
#
_cell.length_a   1.000
_cell.length_b   1.000
_cell.length_c   1.000
_cell.angle_alpha   90.00
_cell.angle_beta   90.00
_cell.angle_gamma   90.00
#
_symmetry.space_group_name_H-M   'P 1'
#
loop_
_entity.id
_entity.type
_entity.pdbx_description
1 polymer ?
#
loop_
_entity_poly.entity_id
_entity_poly.type
_entity_poly.pdbx_seq_one_letter_code
_entity_poly.pdbx_strand_id
1 'polypeptide(L)'
;MQIRDLPYSDPGDPDVRSGPRFLLWLGRNQIRGQLKSMSWGLLHQCSIAGLPLAVGFAVQAVVDRSGGRLALAGGLIAVLGVLIAVGDTMLHRTAVTNWITAAARVQQLLARKTAELGAALTRRVAAGEVVAVSTGDVEKIGWFVEALSRFAAAAAALVLICVGLVLYLPSLGVLVVLAMPLLALAVLPLLPRATRRADLQREKAGKATELASDTVAGLRVLRGIGGEELFLGRYRRASQEVRKAAVRSAQMWSLISAIQVLLPGVLLITLVVYGATLAHDGRIEVGQLVTVYSAATLMLFPLRHFEEIAMAYSFSRPSAQRAVRVLSLHRTAEPSTVDAVPAGDLYDPVTGLMAPSGLFTAVVCGDPDEAGRLAERLGGHAQVGAEPDSAGGAPEDAPDKTPSVLLGGVPLDELPLAAARTAVLVQDKDPVLLSGTLRELLDVPSSGLVTAEDALSAAQCGDVLDALAQASVATDGDPMTTRITERGRSLSGGQRQRLALARSLVTDPEALVLDEPTSAVDSHTEARVAAGIKALRAGRTTVAFASSPLLLDLADRVVLVHDGTVVAVGAHRELLHTEPRYRAVVTRETEDEIAALTAQDKIDEVDEIESIEEIEERA
;
A
#
# COMPACT_ATOMS: atom_id res chain seq x y z
N MET A 1 7.84 -24.49 -10.65
CA MET A 1 8.23 -23.73 -9.46
C MET A 1 7.44 -24.29 -8.29
N GLN A 2 8.07 -24.55 -7.20
CA GLN A 2 7.44 -24.98 -5.95
C GLN A 2 7.42 -23.79 -4.98
N ILE A 3 6.56 -23.86 -3.96
CA ILE A 3 6.53 -22.83 -2.89
C ILE A 3 7.90 -22.71 -2.20
N ARG A 4 8.70 -23.78 -2.23
CA ARG A 4 10.09 -23.81 -1.69
C ARG A 4 11.06 -22.89 -2.43
N ASP A 5 10.74 -22.52 -3.68
CA ASP A 5 11.60 -21.66 -4.51
C ASP A 5 11.28 -20.18 -4.31
N LEU A 6 10.44 -19.82 -3.33
CA LEU A 6 10.15 -18.45 -2.94
C LEU A 6 11.15 -18.00 -1.84
N PRO A 7 11.53 -16.73 -1.83
CA PRO A 7 11.19 -15.65 -2.76
C PRO A 7 11.81 -15.83 -4.15
N TYR A 8 11.24 -15.20 -5.18
CA TYR A 8 11.83 -15.20 -6.52
C TYR A 8 13.19 -14.49 -6.49
N SER A 9 14.19 -15.03 -7.17
CA SER A 9 15.47 -14.32 -7.37
C SER A 9 15.29 -13.02 -8.15
N ASP A 10 14.41 -13.05 -9.16
CA ASP A 10 13.93 -11.89 -9.88
C ASP A 10 12.41 -12.00 -10.11
N PRO A 11 11.61 -11.09 -9.56
CA PRO A 11 10.16 -11.07 -9.80
C PRO A 11 9.78 -10.63 -11.23
N GLY A 12 10.72 -10.09 -12.01
CA GLY A 12 10.54 -9.61 -13.39
C GLY A 12 10.00 -8.18 -13.48
N ASP A 13 9.82 -7.70 -14.71
CA ASP A 13 9.33 -6.35 -15.00
C ASP A 13 7.86 -6.42 -15.44
N PRO A 14 6.93 -5.86 -14.64
CA PRO A 14 5.51 -5.93 -14.91
C PRO A 14 5.06 -4.96 -16.01
N ASP A 15 4.02 -5.34 -16.78
CA ASP A 15 3.32 -4.41 -17.67
C ASP A 15 2.38 -3.53 -16.84
N VAL A 16 2.83 -2.32 -16.52
CA VAL A 16 2.12 -1.34 -15.68
C VAL A 16 1.21 -0.38 -16.46
N ARG A 17 0.97 -0.61 -17.76
CA ARG A 17 0.12 0.28 -18.58
C ARG A 17 -1.37 0.20 -18.21
N SER A 18 -1.84 -0.91 -17.66
CA SER A 18 -3.21 -1.06 -17.16
C SER A 18 -3.37 -2.30 -16.29
N GLY A 19 -4.36 -2.31 -15.38
CA GLY A 19 -4.68 -3.48 -14.54
C GLY A 19 -4.90 -4.78 -15.34
N PRO A 20 -5.71 -4.80 -16.41
CA PRO A 20 -5.88 -6.00 -17.23
C PRO A 20 -4.59 -6.50 -17.90
N ARG A 21 -3.72 -5.60 -18.35
CA ARG A 21 -2.41 -5.98 -18.94
C ARG A 21 -1.47 -6.55 -17.89
N PHE A 22 -1.48 -5.98 -16.69
CA PHE A 22 -0.75 -6.52 -15.55
C PHE A 22 -1.20 -7.95 -15.20
N LEU A 23 -2.52 -8.20 -15.15
CA LEU A 23 -3.06 -9.55 -14.92
C LEU A 23 -2.66 -10.52 -16.03
N LEU A 24 -2.66 -10.08 -17.28
CA LEU A 24 -2.22 -10.89 -18.42
C LEU A 24 -0.71 -11.21 -18.35
N TRP A 25 0.11 -10.21 -18.01
CA TRP A 25 1.54 -10.39 -17.78
C TRP A 25 1.80 -11.41 -16.68
N LEU A 26 1.08 -11.30 -15.55
CA LEU A 26 1.21 -12.22 -14.43
C LEU A 26 0.84 -13.66 -14.83
N GLY A 27 -0.27 -13.84 -15.55
CA GLY A 27 -0.69 -15.14 -16.09
C GLY A 27 0.34 -15.76 -17.03
N ARG A 28 0.94 -14.97 -17.93
CA ARG A 28 2.00 -15.40 -18.85
C ARG A 28 3.26 -15.86 -18.13
N ASN A 29 3.67 -15.15 -17.09
CA ASN A 29 4.84 -15.53 -16.28
C ASN A 29 4.63 -16.83 -15.48
N GLN A 30 3.38 -17.28 -15.35
CA GLN A 30 3.01 -18.52 -14.67
C GLN A 30 2.47 -19.61 -15.62
N ILE A 31 2.68 -19.48 -16.94
CA ILE A 31 2.08 -20.36 -17.93
C ILE A 31 2.37 -21.85 -17.67
N ARG A 32 3.55 -22.22 -17.20
CA ARG A 32 3.90 -23.60 -16.85
C ARG A 32 3.03 -24.16 -15.72
N GLY A 33 2.81 -23.35 -14.68
CA GLY A 33 1.93 -23.69 -13.56
C GLY A 33 0.47 -23.77 -14.01
N GLN A 34 0.02 -22.84 -14.85
CA GLN A 34 -1.32 -22.82 -15.44
C GLN A 34 -1.59 -24.06 -16.28
N LEU A 35 -0.67 -24.42 -17.19
CA LEU A 35 -0.80 -25.63 -18.02
C LEU A 35 -0.83 -26.89 -17.18
N LYS A 36 -0.01 -27.00 -16.13
CA LYS A 36 -0.03 -28.14 -15.21
C LYS A 36 -1.35 -28.25 -14.47
N SER A 37 -1.87 -27.12 -13.95
CA SER A 37 -3.17 -27.08 -13.28
C SER A 37 -4.30 -27.43 -14.25
N MET A 38 -4.27 -26.88 -15.48
CA MET A 38 -5.24 -27.20 -16.52
C MET A 38 -5.23 -28.67 -16.89
N SER A 39 -4.05 -29.32 -17.00
CA SER A 39 -3.95 -30.76 -17.33
C SER A 39 -4.59 -31.62 -16.25
N TRP A 40 -4.34 -31.35 -14.97
CA TRP A 40 -4.99 -32.06 -13.88
C TRP A 40 -6.50 -31.78 -13.83
N GLY A 41 -6.89 -30.52 -14.08
CA GLY A 41 -8.30 -30.13 -14.19
C GLY A 41 -9.01 -30.85 -15.35
N LEU A 42 -8.35 -30.98 -16.49
CA LEU A 42 -8.91 -31.73 -17.63
C LEU A 42 -9.05 -33.21 -17.30
N LEU A 43 -8.04 -33.85 -16.68
CA LEU A 43 -8.15 -35.24 -16.22
C LEU A 43 -9.33 -35.43 -15.28
N HIS A 44 -9.48 -34.54 -14.30
CA HIS A 44 -10.59 -34.56 -13.34
C HIS A 44 -11.94 -34.43 -14.03
N GLN A 45 -12.10 -33.42 -14.89
CA GLN A 45 -13.37 -33.14 -15.58
C GLN A 45 -13.73 -34.23 -16.59
N CYS A 46 -12.74 -34.78 -17.35
CA CYS A 46 -12.97 -35.87 -18.28
C CYS A 46 -13.36 -37.17 -17.54
N SER A 47 -12.77 -37.43 -16.38
CA SER A 47 -13.13 -38.59 -15.57
C SER A 47 -14.56 -38.45 -15.00
N ILE A 48 -14.96 -37.27 -14.55
CA ILE A 48 -16.36 -36.97 -14.18
C ILE A 48 -17.29 -37.19 -15.37
N ALA A 49 -16.91 -36.69 -16.56
CA ALA A 49 -17.70 -36.88 -17.80
C ALA A 49 -17.82 -38.35 -18.25
N GLY A 50 -16.88 -39.18 -17.87
CA GLY A 50 -16.91 -40.62 -18.14
C GLY A 50 -17.89 -41.39 -17.21
N LEU A 51 -18.20 -40.87 -16.01
CA LEU A 51 -19.12 -41.56 -15.08
C LEU A 51 -20.51 -41.81 -15.66
N PRO A 52 -21.20 -40.87 -16.33
CA PRO A 52 -22.46 -41.13 -17.00
C PRO A 52 -22.45 -42.30 -17.96
N LEU A 53 -21.39 -42.43 -18.76
CA LEU A 53 -21.21 -43.54 -19.70
C LEU A 53 -21.10 -44.88 -18.96
N ALA A 54 -20.29 -44.92 -17.90
CA ALA A 54 -20.10 -46.11 -17.08
C ALA A 54 -21.38 -46.51 -16.32
N VAL A 55 -22.13 -45.53 -15.81
CA VAL A 55 -23.41 -45.75 -15.14
C VAL A 55 -24.47 -46.23 -16.13
N GLY A 56 -24.59 -45.61 -17.32
CA GLY A 56 -25.51 -46.03 -18.37
C GLY A 56 -25.21 -47.45 -18.85
N PHE A 57 -23.91 -47.79 -18.99
CA PHE A 57 -23.49 -49.15 -19.33
C PHE A 57 -23.84 -50.16 -18.22
N ALA A 58 -23.71 -49.77 -16.93
CA ALA A 58 -24.12 -50.59 -15.81
C ALA A 58 -25.64 -50.85 -15.82
N VAL A 59 -26.43 -49.81 -16.07
CA VAL A 59 -27.91 -49.93 -16.16
C VAL A 59 -28.32 -50.86 -17.27
N GLN A 60 -27.70 -50.70 -18.45
CA GLN A 60 -27.98 -51.57 -19.59
C GLN A 60 -27.58 -53.04 -19.30
N ALA A 61 -26.44 -53.27 -18.65
CA ALA A 61 -26.01 -54.59 -18.23
C ALA A 61 -26.99 -55.28 -17.26
N VAL A 62 -27.67 -54.51 -16.40
CA VAL A 62 -28.76 -55.03 -15.53
C VAL A 62 -29.99 -55.39 -16.37
N VAL A 63 -30.39 -54.54 -17.32
CA VAL A 63 -31.52 -54.81 -18.24
C VAL A 63 -31.26 -56.07 -19.04
N ASP A 64 -30.04 -56.23 -19.56
CA ASP A 64 -29.60 -57.40 -20.35
C ASP A 64 -29.32 -58.65 -19.47
N ARG A 65 -29.42 -58.54 -18.15
CA ARG A 65 -29.11 -59.60 -17.17
C ARG A 65 -27.70 -60.17 -17.32
N SER A 66 -26.72 -59.36 -17.69
CA SER A 66 -25.34 -59.77 -17.94
C SER A 66 -24.42 -59.44 -16.77
N GLY A 67 -24.08 -60.45 -15.96
CA GLY A 67 -23.18 -60.28 -14.79
C GLY A 67 -21.77 -59.85 -15.17
N GLY A 68 -21.24 -60.35 -16.32
CA GLY A 68 -19.91 -59.96 -16.77
C GLY A 68 -19.82 -58.48 -17.20
N ARG A 69 -20.83 -57.95 -17.92
CA ARG A 69 -20.93 -56.56 -18.30
C ARG A 69 -21.10 -55.67 -17.06
N LEU A 70 -21.88 -56.11 -16.07
CA LEU A 70 -22.06 -55.38 -14.82
C LEU A 70 -20.75 -55.31 -14.02
N ALA A 71 -19.98 -56.36 -13.93
CA ALA A 71 -18.68 -56.38 -13.27
C ALA A 71 -17.70 -55.45 -13.96
N LEU A 72 -17.67 -55.39 -15.30
CA LEU A 72 -16.86 -54.49 -16.08
C LEU A 72 -17.25 -53.02 -15.85
N ALA A 73 -18.54 -52.72 -15.84
CA ALA A 73 -19.05 -51.39 -15.51
C ALA A 73 -18.64 -50.94 -14.08
N GLY A 74 -18.74 -51.83 -13.09
CA GLY A 74 -18.31 -51.57 -11.72
C GLY A 74 -16.80 -51.27 -11.63
N GLY A 75 -15.98 -52.06 -12.36
CA GLY A 75 -14.54 -51.81 -12.48
C GLY A 75 -14.22 -50.45 -13.10
N LEU A 76 -14.94 -50.08 -14.18
CA LEU A 76 -14.77 -48.79 -14.84
C LEU A 76 -15.15 -47.62 -13.90
N ILE A 77 -16.26 -47.72 -13.18
CA ILE A 77 -16.68 -46.73 -12.19
C ILE A 77 -15.60 -46.56 -11.08
N ALA A 78 -15.04 -47.67 -10.60
CA ALA A 78 -13.99 -47.63 -9.58
C ALA A 78 -12.72 -46.93 -10.10
N VAL A 79 -12.28 -47.23 -11.31
CA VAL A 79 -11.12 -46.58 -11.96
C VAL A 79 -11.39 -45.09 -12.16
N LEU A 80 -12.56 -44.72 -12.68
CA LEU A 80 -12.94 -43.30 -12.84
C LEU A 80 -12.99 -42.59 -11.48
N GLY A 81 -13.49 -43.23 -10.41
CA GLY A 81 -13.48 -42.69 -9.08
C GLY A 81 -12.08 -42.37 -8.56
N VAL A 82 -11.12 -43.25 -8.78
CA VAL A 82 -9.71 -43.02 -8.45
C VAL A 82 -9.13 -41.85 -9.25
N LEU A 83 -9.39 -41.80 -10.57
CA LEU A 83 -8.92 -40.72 -11.45
C LEU A 83 -9.52 -39.37 -11.05
N ILE A 84 -10.79 -39.32 -10.62
CA ILE A 84 -11.44 -38.11 -10.10
C ILE A 84 -10.75 -37.65 -8.84
N ALA A 85 -10.51 -38.56 -7.88
CA ALA A 85 -9.88 -38.21 -6.59
C ALA A 85 -8.44 -37.70 -6.78
N VAL A 86 -7.64 -38.37 -7.59
CA VAL A 86 -6.26 -37.96 -7.92
C VAL A 86 -6.26 -36.66 -8.70
N GLY A 87 -7.11 -36.53 -9.71
CA GLY A 87 -7.25 -35.36 -10.55
C GLY A 87 -7.63 -34.11 -9.73
N ASP A 88 -8.63 -34.22 -8.85
CA ASP A 88 -9.08 -33.14 -7.97
C ASP A 88 -8.00 -32.71 -6.99
N THR A 89 -7.38 -33.68 -6.30
CA THR A 89 -6.31 -33.40 -5.33
C THR A 89 -5.12 -32.70 -5.99
N MET A 90 -4.70 -33.15 -7.17
CA MET A 90 -3.57 -32.55 -7.89
C MET A 90 -3.93 -31.22 -8.54
N LEU A 91 -5.16 -31.06 -9.04
CA LEU A 91 -5.70 -29.80 -9.51
C LEU A 91 -5.67 -28.77 -8.37
N HIS A 92 -6.25 -29.10 -7.23
CA HIS A 92 -6.30 -28.20 -6.08
C HIS A 92 -4.89 -27.78 -5.62
N ARG A 93 -4.00 -28.75 -5.45
CA ARG A 93 -2.59 -28.51 -5.08
C ARG A 93 -1.88 -27.58 -6.06
N THR A 94 -2.05 -27.78 -7.36
CA THR A 94 -1.37 -26.95 -8.38
C THR A 94 -2.02 -25.58 -8.53
N ALA A 95 -3.33 -25.47 -8.41
CA ALA A 95 -4.09 -24.24 -8.48
C ALA A 95 -3.74 -23.31 -7.28
N VAL A 96 -3.73 -23.84 -6.05
CA VAL A 96 -3.31 -23.11 -4.86
C VAL A 96 -1.82 -22.71 -4.94
N THR A 97 -0.96 -23.58 -5.47
CA THR A 97 0.44 -23.21 -5.72
C THR A 97 0.56 -22.02 -6.67
N ASN A 98 -0.24 -21.98 -7.73
CA ASN A 98 -0.28 -20.87 -8.67
C ASN A 98 -0.76 -19.57 -8.00
N TRP A 99 -1.78 -19.66 -7.14
CA TRP A 99 -2.25 -18.54 -6.34
C TRP A 99 -1.12 -17.96 -5.46
N ILE A 100 -0.53 -18.80 -4.59
CA ILE A 100 0.52 -18.38 -3.65
C ILE A 100 1.73 -17.79 -4.40
N THR A 101 2.17 -18.43 -5.49
CA THR A 101 3.32 -17.94 -6.26
C THR A 101 3.02 -16.65 -7.01
N ALA A 102 1.75 -16.44 -7.47
CA ALA A 102 1.33 -15.17 -8.04
C ALA A 102 1.32 -14.05 -6.99
N ALA A 103 0.71 -14.33 -5.84
CA ALA A 103 0.66 -13.40 -4.71
C ALA A 103 2.07 -12.98 -4.25
N ALA A 104 2.96 -13.95 -4.05
CA ALA A 104 4.35 -13.69 -3.66
C ALA A 104 5.11 -12.84 -4.69
N ARG A 105 4.89 -13.07 -5.99
CA ARG A 105 5.49 -12.25 -7.05
C ARG A 105 5.04 -10.80 -6.95
N VAL A 106 3.75 -10.55 -6.78
CA VAL A 106 3.21 -9.19 -6.64
C VAL A 106 3.72 -8.52 -5.37
N GLN A 107 3.77 -9.24 -4.25
CA GLN A 107 4.33 -8.73 -3.00
C GLN A 107 5.80 -8.32 -3.15
N GLN A 108 6.62 -9.14 -3.82
CA GLN A 108 8.02 -8.81 -4.07
C GLN A 108 8.19 -7.60 -4.98
N LEU A 109 7.36 -7.47 -6.03
CA LEU A 109 7.36 -6.27 -6.89
C LEU A 109 7.04 -5.02 -6.10
N LEU A 110 6.01 -5.06 -5.24
CA LEU A 110 5.62 -3.95 -4.38
C LEU A 110 6.71 -3.63 -3.35
N ALA A 111 7.30 -4.65 -2.71
CA ALA A 111 8.40 -4.46 -1.76
C ALA A 111 9.63 -3.83 -2.44
N ARG A 112 10.02 -4.31 -3.65
CA ARG A 112 11.09 -3.73 -4.46
C ARG A 112 10.79 -2.26 -4.77
N LYS A 113 9.57 -1.97 -5.19
CA LYS A 113 9.15 -0.60 -5.54
C LYS A 113 9.10 0.32 -4.32
N THR A 114 8.62 -0.18 -3.19
CA THR A 114 8.63 0.57 -1.92
C THR A 114 10.06 0.90 -1.48
N ALA A 115 10.99 -0.05 -1.60
CA ALA A 115 12.39 0.19 -1.28
C ALA A 115 13.06 1.18 -2.25
N GLU A 116 12.70 1.15 -3.55
CA GLU A 116 13.18 2.07 -4.57
C GLU A 116 12.73 3.51 -4.32
N LEU A 117 11.44 3.71 -4.02
CA LEU A 117 10.85 5.04 -3.86
C LEU A 117 11.09 5.65 -2.47
N GLY A 118 11.20 4.81 -1.42
CA GLY A 118 11.40 5.29 -0.05
C GLY A 118 10.30 6.27 0.40
N ALA A 119 10.71 7.39 1.01
CA ALA A 119 9.80 8.43 1.50
C ALA A 119 8.94 9.09 0.40
N ALA A 120 9.41 9.12 -0.86
CA ALA A 120 8.64 9.65 -1.97
C ALA A 120 7.34 8.87 -2.24
N LEU A 121 7.26 7.59 -1.84
CA LEU A 121 6.05 6.78 -1.96
C LEU A 121 4.92 7.30 -1.07
N THR A 122 5.22 7.56 0.22
CA THR A 122 4.20 7.97 1.22
C THR A 122 3.60 9.35 0.95
N ARG A 123 4.27 10.17 0.15
CA ARG A 123 3.78 11.47 -0.31
C ARG A 123 2.83 11.39 -1.50
N ARG A 124 3.01 10.37 -2.36
CA ARG A 124 2.19 10.16 -3.57
C ARG A 124 1.05 9.19 -3.35
N VAL A 125 1.19 8.27 -2.38
CA VAL A 125 0.20 7.24 -2.06
C VAL A 125 0.07 7.14 -0.55
N ALA A 126 -1.14 7.16 -0.03
CA ALA A 126 -1.38 7.00 1.40
C ALA A 126 -0.79 5.67 1.92
N ALA A 127 -0.09 5.71 3.05
CA ALA A 127 0.56 4.51 3.62
C ALA A 127 -0.43 3.34 3.81
N GLY A 128 -1.68 3.63 4.18
CA GLY A 128 -2.75 2.65 4.30
C GLY A 128 -3.11 1.98 2.96
N GLU A 129 -3.03 2.69 1.83
CA GLU A 129 -3.27 2.11 0.50
C GLU A 129 -2.14 1.14 0.12
N VAL A 130 -0.88 1.48 0.39
CA VAL A 130 0.26 0.59 0.14
C VAL A 130 0.12 -0.70 0.93
N VAL A 131 -0.26 -0.62 2.21
CA VAL A 131 -0.52 -1.79 3.07
C VAL A 131 -1.68 -2.62 2.52
N ALA A 132 -2.80 -1.98 2.16
CA ALA A 132 -3.97 -2.67 1.61
C ALA A 132 -3.65 -3.41 0.31
N VAL A 133 -2.85 -2.79 -0.59
CA VAL A 133 -2.41 -3.43 -1.84
C VAL A 133 -1.48 -4.60 -1.56
N SER A 134 -0.54 -4.46 -0.62
CA SER A 134 0.45 -5.50 -0.29
C SER A 134 -0.14 -6.71 0.46
N THR A 135 -1.35 -6.59 1.01
CA THR A 135 -2.03 -7.65 1.78
C THR A 135 -3.29 -8.14 1.07
N GLY A 136 -4.40 -7.43 1.21
CA GLY A 136 -5.71 -7.88 0.74
C GLY A 136 -5.89 -7.89 -0.78
N ASP A 137 -5.26 -6.96 -1.51
CA ASP A 137 -5.40 -6.90 -2.96
C ASP A 137 -4.57 -7.96 -3.68
N VAL A 138 -3.39 -8.26 -3.15
CA VAL A 138 -2.52 -9.35 -3.65
C VAL A 138 -3.24 -10.69 -3.65
N GLU A 139 -4.02 -10.98 -2.59
CA GLU A 139 -4.83 -12.20 -2.49
C GLU A 139 -5.88 -12.29 -3.61
N LYS A 140 -6.56 -11.18 -3.92
CA LYS A 140 -7.56 -11.14 -5.01
C LYS A 140 -6.92 -11.35 -6.38
N ILE A 141 -5.73 -10.77 -6.60
CA ILE A 141 -4.94 -10.95 -7.83
C ILE A 141 -4.52 -12.41 -7.98
N GLY A 142 -4.03 -13.03 -6.89
CA GLY A 142 -3.65 -14.44 -6.87
C GLY A 142 -4.84 -15.37 -7.14
N TRP A 143 -6.01 -15.09 -6.54
CA TRP A 143 -7.24 -15.85 -6.78
C TRP A 143 -7.66 -15.83 -8.26
N PHE A 144 -7.52 -14.71 -8.97
CA PHE A 144 -7.77 -14.65 -10.41
C PHE A 144 -6.88 -15.63 -11.20
N VAL A 145 -5.59 -15.73 -10.82
CA VAL A 145 -4.66 -16.66 -11.46
C VAL A 145 -5.05 -18.11 -11.20
N GLU A 146 -5.54 -18.47 -10.02
CA GLU A 146 -6.09 -19.78 -9.70
C GLU A 146 -7.35 -20.07 -10.54
N ALA A 147 -8.34 -19.16 -10.52
CA ALA A 147 -9.61 -19.32 -11.21
C ALA A 147 -9.44 -19.47 -12.72
N LEU A 148 -8.42 -18.82 -13.31
CA LEU A 148 -8.14 -18.89 -14.75
C LEU A 148 -7.83 -20.31 -15.21
N SER A 149 -7.03 -21.07 -14.45
CA SER A 149 -6.68 -22.46 -14.82
C SER A 149 -7.87 -23.41 -14.68
N ARG A 150 -8.69 -23.22 -13.64
CA ARG A 150 -9.93 -24.00 -13.43
C ARG A 150 -10.94 -23.72 -14.54
N PHE A 151 -11.13 -22.46 -14.88
CA PHE A 151 -12.00 -22.05 -15.99
C PHE A 151 -11.55 -22.65 -17.32
N ALA A 152 -10.25 -22.58 -17.64
CA ALA A 152 -9.73 -23.14 -18.89
C ALA A 152 -9.95 -24.67 -18.99
N ALA A 153 -9.74 -25.39 -17.87
CA ALA A 153 -10.00 -26.84 -17.81
C ALA A 153 -11.50 -27.15 -17.97
N ALA A 154 -12.37 -26.38 -17.29
CA ALA A 154 -13.82 -26.55 -17.35
C ALA A 154 -14.38 -26.26 -18.77
N ALA A 155 -13.89 -25.18 -19.41
CA ALA A 155 -14.28 -24.82 -20.77
C ALA A 155 -13.88 -25.89 -21.77
N ALA A 156 -12.64 -26.41 -21.70
CA ALA A 156 -12.19 -27.51 -22.55
C ALA A 156 -13.01 -28.79 -22.32
N ALA A 157 -13.27 -29.14 -21.06
CA ALA A 157 -14.09 -30.31 -20.72
C ALA A 157 -15.52 -30.15 -21.21
N LEU A 158 -16.13 -28.97 -21.08
CA LEU A 158 -17.47 -28.70 -21.59
C LEU A 158 -17.57 -28.94 -23.08
N VAL A 159 -16.59 -28.46 -23.86
CA VAL A 159 -16.53 -28.71 -25.32
C VAL A 159 -16.41 -30.22 -25.61
N LEU A 160 -15.53 -30.94 -24.91
CA LEU A 160 -15.35 -32.39 -25.09
C LEU A 160 -16.62 -33.16 -24.75
N ILE A 161 -17.33 -32.80 -23.66
CA ILE A 161 -18.59 -33.43 -23.29
C ILE A 161 -19.66 -33.16 -24.35
N CYS A 162 -19.79 -31.92 -24.82
CA CYS A 162 -20.74 -31.58 -25.90
C CYS A 162 -20.50 -32.39 -27.17
N VAL A 163 -19.24 -32.45 -27.62
CA VAL A 163 -18.87 -33.25 -28.79
C VAL A 163 -19.15 -34.74 -28.56
N GLY A 164 -18.75 -35.24 -27.38
CA GLY A 164 -18.99 -36.66 -27.01
C GLY A 164 -20.47 -37.02 -26.96
N LEU A 165 -21.34 -36.18 -26.46
CA LEU A 165 -22.80 -36.39 -26.42
C LEU A 165 -23.42 -36.41 -27.82
N VAL A 166 -22.99 -35.50 -28.71
CA VAL A 166 -23.49 -35.49 -30.12
C VAL A 166 -23.06 -36.72 -30.87
N LEU A 167 -21.82 -37.17 -30.65
CA LEU A 167 -21.31 -38.40 -31.30
C LEU A 167 -21.95 -39.68 -30.74
N TYR A 168 -22.23 -39.69 -29.41
CA TYR A 168 -22.82 -40.85 -28.74
C TYR A 168 -24.31 -41.03 -29.04
N LEU A 169 -25.08 -39.93 -28.96
CA LEU A 169 -26.53 -39.97 -29.21
C LEU A 169 -26.99 -38.64 -29.84
N PRO A 170 -26.93 -38.46 -31.17
CA PRO A 170 -27.21 -37.21 -31.86
C PRO A 170 -28.55 -36.55 -31.50
N SER A 171 -29.63 -37.37 -31.40
CA SER A 171 -30.98 -36.88 -31.12
C SER A 171 -31.12 -36.12 -29.80
N LEU A 172 -30.53 -36.62 -28.73
CA LEU A 172 -30.54 -35.97 -27.40
C LEU A 172 -29.31 -35.06 -27.17
N GLY A 173 -28.16 -35.42 -27.77
CA GLY A 173 -26.93 -34.64 -27.65
C GLY A 173 -27.06 -33.23 -28.24
N VAL A 174 -27.68 -33.09 -29.41
CA VAL A 174 -27.95 -31.78 -30.03
C VAL A 174 -28.87 -30.92 -29.14
N LEU A 175 -29.90 -31.52 -28.51
CA LEU A 175 -30.78 -30.82 -27.57
C LEU A 175 -29.98 -30.22 -26.43
N VAL A 176 -29.08 -31.00 -25.78
CA VAL A 176 -28.23 -30.53 -24.68
C VAL A 176 -27.27 -29.46 -25.16
N VAL A 177 -26.60 -29.63 -26.29
CA VAL A 177 -25.63 -28.66 -26.84
C VAL A 177 -26.28 -27.33 -27.19
N LEU A 178 -27.51 -27.33 -27.72
CA LEU A 178 -28.25 -26.09 -27.99
C LEU A 178 -28.75 -25.41 -26.70
N ALA A 179 -29.09 -26.19 -25.68
CA ALA A 179 -29.53 -25.64 -24.40
C ALA A 179 -28.41 -24.94 -23.63
N MET A 180 -27.14 -25.37 -23.74
CA MET A 180 -26.01 -24.80 -22.97
C MET A 180 -25.75 -23.30 -23.29
N PRO A 181 -25.64 -22.85 -24.54
CA PRO A 181 -25.55 -21.42 -24.87
C PRO A 181 -26.77 -20.63 -24.38
N LEU A 182 -27.97 -21.21 -24.44
CA LEU A 182 -29.19 -20.57 -23.97
C LEU A 182 -29.13 -20.33 -22.46
N LEU A 183 -28.65 -21.30 -21.68
CA LEU A 183 -28.43 -21.16 -20.24
C LEU A 183 -27.41 -20.07 -19.94
N ALA A 184 -26.28 -20.04 -20.65
CA ALA A 184 -25.26 -19.01 -20.51
C ALA A 184 -25.82 -17.63 -20.88
N LEU A 185 -26.55 -17.51 -22.00
CA LEU A 185 -27.14 -16.25 -22.47
C LEU A 185 -28.19 -15.70 -21.50
N ALA A 186 -28.89 -16.55 -20.77
CA ALA A 186 -29.85 -16.13 -19.76
C ALA A 186 -29.18 -15.51 -18.51
N VAL A 187 -27.98 -15.96 -18.15
CA VAL A 187 -27.27 -15.53 -16.94
C VAL A 187 -26.27 -14.40 -17.21
N LEU A 188 -25.48 -14.49 -18.30
CA LEU A 188 -24.39 -13.56 -18.60
C LEU A 188 -24.81 -12.07 -18.59
N PRO A 189 -25.95 -11.64 -19.16
CA PRO A 189 -26.35 -10.22 -19.14
C PRO A 189 -26.75 -9.71 -17.74
N LEU A 190 -27.03 -10.62 -16.80
CA LEU A 190 -27.38 -10.26 -15.41
C LEU A 190 -26.14 -10.03 -14.55
N LEU A 191 -25.01 -10.67 -14.85
CA LEU A 191 -23.77 -10.57 -14.08
C LEU A 191 -23.28 -9.12 -13.94
N PRO A 192 -23.20 -8.27 -14.98
CA PRO A 192 -22.78 -6.88 -14.83
C PRO A 192 -23.70 -6.06 -13.92
N ARG A 193 -25.00 -6.39 -13.90
CA ARG A 193 -25.97 -5.72 -13.00
C ARG A 193 -25.80 -6.20 -11.55
N ALA A 194 -25.55 -7.49 -11.36
CA ALA A 194 -25.29 -8.07 -10.03
C ALA A 194 -24.00 -7.51 -9.42
N THR A 195 -22.91 -7.46 -10.20
CA THR A 195 -21.62 -6.92 -9.75
C THR A 195 -21.73 -5.44 -9.39
N ARG A 196 -22.38 -4.60 -10.22
CA ARG A 196 -22.61 -3.18 -9.90
C ARG A 196 -23.38 -2.97 -8.59
N ARG A 197 -24.40 -3.81 -8.31
CA ARG A 197 -25.15 -3.73 -7.05
C ARG A 197 -24.30 -4.18 -5.85
N ALA A 198 -23.46 -5.19 -6.04
CA ALA A 198 -22.52 -5.63 -5.04
C ALA A 198 -21.42 -4.57 -4.77
N ASP A 199 -20.96 -3.87 -5.82
CA ASP A 199 -20.00 -2.77 -5.69
C ASP A 199 -20.60 -1.60 -4.90
N LEU A 200 -21.84 -1.18 -5.22
CA LEU A 200 -22.56 -0.15 -4.48
C LEU A 200 -22.77 -0.52 -3.01
N GLN A 201 -23.08 -1.80 -2.73
CA GLN A 201 -23.19 -2.29 -1.36
C GLN A 201 -21.84 -2.16 -0.61
N ARG A 202 -20.74 -2.54 -1.25
CA ARG A 202 -19.38 -2.44 -0.68
C ARG A 202 -18.96 -0.98 -0.43
N GLU A 203 -19.24 -0.08 -1.36
CA GLU A 203 -18.99 1.35 -1.20
C GLU A 203 -19.71 1.92 0.03
N LYS A 204 -21.02 1.62 0.15
CA LYS A 204 -21.82 2.06 1.31
C LYS A 204 -21.35 1.44 2.61
N ALA A 205 -20.92 0.17 2.59
CA ALA A 205 -20.35 -0.49 3.76
C ALA A 205 -19.02 0.16 4.17
N GLY A 206 -18.17 0.52 3.21
CA GLY A 206 -16.93 1.27 3.45
C GLY A 206 -17.19 2.59 4.16
N LYS A 207 -18.12 3.41 3.65
CA LYS A 207 -18.51 4.69 4.29
C LYS A 207 -19.07 4.51 5.71
N ALA A 208 -19.82 3.43 5.96
CA ALA A 208 -20.32 3.15 7.31
C ALA A 208 -19.18 2.72 8.26
N THR A 209 -18.20 1.96 7.76
CA THR A 209 -17.01 1.56 8.53
C THR A 209 -16.12 2.76 8.85
N GLU A 210 -15.89 3.64 7.89
CA GLU A 210 -15.16 4.91 8.06
C GLU A 210 -15.81 5.76 9.16
N LEU A 211 -17.12 6.00 9.07
CA LEU A 211 -17.86 6.74 10.10
C LEU A 211 -17.79 6.09 11.48
N ALA A 212 -17.79 4.75 11.55
CA ALA A 212 -17.64 4.02 12.81
C ALA A 212 -16.22 4.21 13.37
N SER A 213 -15.19 4.12 12.54
CA SER A 213 -13.78 4.31 12.91
C SER A 213 -13.53 5.71 13.44
N ASP A 214 -14.03 6.74 12.75
CA ASP A 214 -13.93 8.15 13.16
C ASP A 214 -14.65 8.39 14.49
N THR A 215 -15.83 7.79 14.66
CA THR A 215 -16.60 7.89 15.89
C THR A 215 -15.82 7.28 17.08
N VAL A 216 -15.18 6.13 16.88
CA VAL A 216 -14.37 5.47 17.93
C VAL A 216 -13.11 6.29 18.22
N ALA A 217 -12.41 6.78 17.19
CA ALA A 217 -11.21 7.60 17.35
C ALA A 217 -11.52 8.93 18.10
N GLY A 218 -12.67 9.54 17.78
CA GLY A 218 -13.16 10.78 18.41
C GLY A 218 -13.97 10.60 19.70
N LEU A 219 -14.11 9.37 20.24
CA LEU A 219 -15.04 9.09 21.36
C LEU A 219 -14.79 9.95 22.60
N ARG A 220 -13.51 10.26 22.91
CA ARG A 220 -13.17 11.13 24.03
C ARG A 220 -13.73 12.54 23.86
N VAL A 221 -13.63 13.09 22.66
CA VAL A 221 -14.15 14.42 22.30
C VAL A 221 -15.67 14.39 22.32
N LEU A 222 -16.28 13.36 21.69
CA LEU A 222 -17.75 13.19 21.64
C LEU A 222 -18.37 13.15 23.05
N ARG A 223 -17.70 12.46 24.00
CA ARG A 223 -18.13 12.44 25.40
C ARG A 223 -18.01 13.81 26.08
N GLY A 224 -17.00 14.57 25.75
CA GLY A 224 -16.80 15.93 26.29
C GLY A 224 -17.86 16.93 25.85
N ILE A 225 -18.35 16.80 24.61
CA ILE A 225 -19.36 17.71 24.01
C ILE A 225 -20.80 17.17 24.04
N GLY A 226 -21.01 15.93 24.53
CA GLY A 226 -22.34 15.28 24.55
C GLY A 226 -22.89 14.93 23.15
N GLY A 227 -22.01 14.58 22.20
CA GLY A 227 -22.34 14.34 20.79
C GLY A 227 -22.69 12.90 20.43
N GLU A 228 -22.72 11.95 21.37
CA GLU A 228 -22.85 10.50 21.11
C GLU A 228 -24.13 10.16 20.36
N GLU A 229 -25.28 10.70 20.76
CA GLU A 229 -26.56 10.42 20.12
C GLU A 229 -26.62 10.94 18.67
N LEU A 230 -25.97 12.08 18.39
CA LEU A 230 -25.90 12.62 17.04
C LEU A 230 -25.12 11.68 16.11
N PHE A 231 -23.94 11.22 16.57
CA PHE A 231 -23.09 10.31 15.78
C PHE A 231 -23.72 8.91 15.66
N LEU A 232 -24.34 8.40 16.72
CA LEU A 232 -25.12 7.17 16.65
C LEU A 232 -26.24 7.28 15.63
N GLY A 233 -26.94 8.42 15.57
CA GLY A 233 -27.98 8.69 14.58
C GLY A 233 -27.43 8.73 13.15
N ARG A 234 -26.23 9.29 12.93
CA ARG A 234 -25.53 9.28 11.62
C ARG A 234 -25.17 7.84 11.22
N TYR A 235 -24.56 7.07 12.13
CA TYR A 235 -24.20 5.68 11.88
C TYR A 235 -25.42 4.80 11.58
N ARG A 236 -26.52 4.94 12.33
CA ARG A 236 -27.78 4.22 12.07
C ARG A 236 -28.30 4.50 10.66
N ARG A 237 -28.27 5.75 10.17
CA ARG A 237 -28.67 6.10 8.82
C ARG A 237 -27.77 5.45 7.76
N ALA A 238 -26.46 5.54 7.93
CA ALA A 238 -25.48 4.88 7.04
C ALA A 238 -25.70 3.36 7.01
N SER A 239 -25.88 2.71 8.15
CA SER A 239 -26.16 1.27 8.28
C SER A 239 -27.47 0.87 7.59
N GLN A 240 -28.54 1.69 7.65
CA GLN A 240 -29.78 1.43 6.91
C GLN A 240 -29.57 1.53 5.39
N GLU A 241 -28.73 2.43 4.91
CA GLU A 241 -28.39 2.50 3.48
C GLU A 241 -27.59 1.28 3.02
N VAL A 242 -26.64 0.78 3.84
CA VAL A 242 -25.96 -0.51 3.61
C VAL A 242 -26.98 -1.65 3.52
N ARG A 243 -27.93 -1.74 4.47
CA ARG A 243 -28.97 -2.76 4.47
C ARG A 243 -29.81 -2.73 3.19
N LYS A 244 -30.26 -1.53 2.76
CA LYS A 244 -31.04 -1.38 1.52
C LYS A 244 -30.25 -1.83 0.29
N ALA A 245 -28.96 -1.48 0.22
CA ALA A 245 -28.08 -1.91 -0.87
C ALA A 245 -27.86 -3.42 -0.85
N ALA A 246 -27.65 -4.01 0.33
CA ALA A 246 -27.45 -5.45 0.52
C ALA A 246 -28.69 -6.24 0.07
N VAL A 247 -29.90 -5.80 0.44
CA VAL A 247 -31.15 -6.44 0.00
C VAL A 247 -31.28 -6.39 -1.53
N ARG A 248 -31.00 -5.26 -2.17
CA ARG A 248 -31.05 -5.14 -3.64
C ARG A 248 -30.01 -6.02 -4.34
N SER A 249 -28.83 -6.15 -3.75
CA SER A 249 -27.78 -7.07 -4.22
C SER A 249 -28.23 -8.52 -4.10
N ALA A 250 -28.72 -8.91 -2.91
CA ALA A 250 -29.24 -10.26 -2.65
C ALA A 250 -30.39 -10.66 -3.57
N GLN A 251 -31.34 -9.76 -3.85
CA GLN A 251 -32.43 -9.99 -4.80
C GLN A 251 -31.92 -10.31 -6.22
N MET A 252 -30.86 -9.63 -6.67
CA MET A 252 -30.26 -9.92 -7.99
C MET A 252 -29.58 -11.29 -8.00
N TRP A 253 -28.83 -11.61 -6.96
CA TRP A 253 -28.21 -12.95 -6.84
C TRP A 253 -29.25 -14.07 -6.70
N SER A 254 -30.34 -13.84 -5.97
CA SER A 254 -31.46 -14.78 -5.89
C SER A 254 -32.12 -15.02 -7.25
N LEU A 255 -32.29 -13.96 -8.06
CA LEU A 255 -32.80 -14.11 -9.42
C LEU A 255 -31.88 -14.96 -10.31
N ILE A 256 -30.56 -14.69 -10.26
CA ILE A 256 -29.57 -15.50 -10.98
C ILE A 256 -29.66 -16.97 -10.54
N SER A 257 -29.67 -17.21 -9.22
CA SER A 257 -29.77 -18.57 -8.66
C SER A 257 -31.08 -19.26 -9.06
N ALA A 258 -32.19 -18.54 -9.09
CA ALA A 258 -33.46 -19.09 -9.55
C ALA A 258 -33.43 -19.52 -11.02
N ILE A 259 -32.84 -18.70 -11.89
CA ILE A 259 -32.63 -19.02 -13.31
C ILE A 259 -31.71 -20.23 -13.47
N GLN A 260 -30.65 -20.31 -12.71
CA GLN A 260 -29.69 -21.44 -12.70
C GLN A 260 -30.29 -22.77 -12.22
N VAL A 261 -31.42 -22.74 -11.52
CA VAL A 261 -32.15 -23.95 -11.13
C VAL A 261 -33.28 -24.25 -12.10
N LEU A 262 -34.06 -23.22 -12.46
CA LEU A 262 -35.26 -23.39 -13.29
C LEU A 262 -34.94 -23.88 -14.70
N LEU A 263 -34.00 -23.21 -15.39
CA LEU A 263 -33.69 -23.56 -16.79
C LEU A 263 -33.09 -24.94 -16.96
N PRO A 264 -32.08 -25.35 -16.16
CA PRO A 264 -31.63 -26.75 -16.18
C PRO A 264 -32.72 -27.74 -15.82
N GLY A 265 -33.59 -27.41 -14.85
CA GLY A 265 -34.72 -28.26 -14.49
C GLY A 265 -35.67 -28.49 -15.67
N VAL A 266 -36.00 -27.45 -16.42
CA VAL A 266 -36.82 -27.58 -17.66
C VAL A 266 -36.10 -28.42 -18.71
N LEU A 267 -34.78 -28.22 -18.91
CA LEU A 267 -33.99 -29.03 -19.83
C LEU A 267 -34.04 -30.52 -19.45
N LEU A 268 -33.81 -30.84 -18.17
CA LEU A 268 -33.81 -32.22 -17.69
C LEU A 268 -35.19 -32.88 -17.83
N ILE A 269 -36.27 -32.16 -17.53
CA ILE A 269 -37.64 -32.66 -17.76
C ILE A 269 -37.86 -32.94 -19.24
N THR A 270 -37.50 -32.00 -20.12
CA THR A 270 -37.63 -32.17 -21.58
C THR A 270 -36.83 -33.39 -22.07
N LEU A 271 -35.60 -33.53 -21.54
CA LEU A 271 -34.72 -34.63 -21.89
C LEU A 271 -35.27 -35.99 -21.47
N VAL A 272 -35.86 -36.06 -20.25
CA VAL A 272 -36.47 -37.30 -19.77
C VAL A 272 -37.74 -37.64 -20.57
N VAL A 273 -38.64 -36.68 -20.79
CA VAL A 273 -39.89 -36.93 -21.54
C VAL A 273 -39.57 -37.33 -22.98
N TYR A 274 -38.77 -36.56 -23.69
CA TYR A 274 -38.41 -36.85 -25.06
C TYR A 274 -37.59 -38.14 -25.19
N GLY A 275 -36.62 -38.37 -24.30
CA GLY A 275 -35.82 -39.60 -24.26
C GLY A 275 -36.65 -40.83 -23.92
N ALA A 276 -37.65 -40.74 -23.03
CA ALA A 276 -38.58 -41.82 -22.71
C ALA A 276 -39.45 -42.20 -23.94
N THR A 277 -39.91 -41.23 -24.75
CA THR A 277 -40.64 -41.54 -26.00
C THR A 277 -39.75 -42.28 -26.99
N LEU A 278 -38.47 -41.84 -27.14
CA LEU A 278 -37.51 -42.53 -28.02
C LEU A 278 -37.17 -43.94 -27.53
N ALA A 279 -37.10 -44.16 -26.20
CA ALA A 279 -36.86 -45.46 -25.63
C ALA A 279 -38.10 -46.40 -25.78
N HIS A 280 -39.33 -45.83 -25.64
CA HIS A 280 -40.57 -46.56 -25.86
C HIS A 280 -40.68 -47.05 -27.33
N ASP A 281 -40.27 -46.16 -28.28
CA ASP A 281 -40.24 -46.47 -29.71
C ASP A 281 -39.11 -47.47 -30.09
N GLY A 282 -38.29 -47.89 -29.14
CA GLY A 282 -37.15 -48.80 -29.39
C GLY A 282 -35.99 -48.14 -30.13
N ARG A 283 -35.95 -46.80 -30.23
CA ARG A 283 -34.92 -46.02 -30.96
C ARG A 283 -33.67 -45.81 -30.16
N ILE A 284 -33.74 -45.88 -28.83
CA ILE A 284 -32.61 -45.80 -27.91
C ILE A 284 -32.75 -46.83 -26.79
N GLU A 285 -31.62 -47.22 -26.20
CA GLU A 285 -31.58 -48.09 -25.03
C GLU A 285 -31.81 -47.30 -23.74
N VAL A 286 -32.32 -47.97 -22.69
CA VAL A 286 -32.51 -47.33 -21.39
C VAL A 286 -31.19 -46.83 -20.81
N GLY A 287 -30.12 -47.60 -20.98
CA GLY A 287 -28.77 -47.18 -20.56
C GLY A 287 -28.29 -45.90 -21.23
N GLN A 288 -28.64 -45.71 -22.53
CA GLN A 288 -28.31 -44.48 -23.27
C GLN A 288 -29.06 -43.25 -22.72
N LEU A 289 -30.35 -43.41 -22.38
CA LEU A 289 -31.13 -42.36 -21.75
C LEU A 289 -30.51 -41.91 -20.39
N VAL A 290 -30.16 -42.91 -19.57
CA VAL A 290 -29.51 -42.64 -18.26
C VAL A 290 -28.16 -41.94 -18.45
N THR A 291 -27.38 -42.35 -19.45
CA THR A 291 -26.10 -41.70 -19.79
C THR A 291 -26.30 -40.22 -20.11
N VAL A 292 -27.20 -39.90 -21.05
CA VAL A 292 -27.40 -38.49 -21.46
C VAL A 292 -27.99 -37.64 -20.38
N TYR A 293 -28.95 -38.16 -19.60
CA TYR A 293 -29.52 -37.48 -18.44
C TYR A 293 -28.45 -37.14 -17.37
N SER A 294 -27.63 -38.15 -17.04
CA SER A 294 -26.57 -37.96 -16.03
C SER A 294 -25.48 -37.00 -16.54
N ALA A 295 -25.13 -37.09 -17.82
CA ALA A 295 -24.16 -36.17 -18.45
C ALA A 295 -24.69 -34.73 -18.48
N ALA A 296 -25.96 -34.51 -18.83
CA ALA A 296 -26.59 -33.20 -18.81
C ALA A 296 -26.61 -32.60 -17.40
N THR A 297 -26.89 -33.41 -16.36
CA THR A 297 -26.84 -32.98 -14.95
C THR A 297 -25.42 -32.59 -14.56
N LEU A 298 -24.41 -33.38 -14.91
CA LEU A 298 -23.01 -33.08 -14.55
C LEU A 298 -22.42 -31.88 -15.30
N MET A 299 -22.92 -31.57 -16.50
CA MET A 299 -22.49 -30.38 -17.26
C MET A 299 -22.79 -29.04 -16.54
N LEU A 300 -23.64 -29.03 -15.54
CA LEU A 300 -23.91 -27.84 -14.74
C LEU A 300 -22.73 -27.47 -13.83
N PHE A 301 -21.86 -28.40 -13.45
CA PHE A 301 -20.67 -28.12 -12.63
C PHE A 301 -19.61 -27.29 -13.36
N PRO A 302 -19.20 -27.59 -14.60
CA PRO A 302 -18.31 -26.72 -15.36
C PRO A 302 -18.82 -25.28 -15.51
N LEU A 303 -20.13 -25.06 -15.61
CA LEU A 303 -20.72 -23.71 -15.70
C LEU A 303 -20.45 -22.84 -14.47
N ARG A 304 -20.29 -23.40 -13.29
CA ARG A 304 -19.93 -22.64 -12.09
C ARG A 304 -18.56 -21.97 -12.19
N HIS A 305 -17.62 -22.57 -12.91
CA HIS A 305 -16.30 -21.96 -13.12
C HIS A 305 -16.35 -20.73 -14.04
N PHE A 306 -17.37 -20.57 -14.86
CA PHE A 306 -17.63 -19.34 -15.63
C PHE A 306 -18.05 -18.18 -14.71
N GLU A 307 -18.86 -18.47 -13.70
CA GLU A 307 -19.23 -17.50 -12.66
C GLU A 307 -18.02 -17.17 -11.78
N GLU A 308 -17.26 -18.18 -11.37
CA GLU A 308 -16.06 -18.02 -10.53
C GLU A 308 -15.03 -17.11 -11.21
N ILE A 309 -14.70 -17.33 -12.51
CA ILE A 309 -13.74 -16.48 -13.22
C ILE A 309 -14.28 -15.05 -13.40
N ALA A 310 -15.58 -14.86 -13.64
CA ALA A 310 -16.19 -13.55 -13.76
C ALA A 310 -16.09 -12.77 -12.43
N MET A 311 -16.36 -13.44 -11.30
CA MET A 311 -16.19 -12.87 -9.96
C MET A 311 -14.72 -12.58 -9.66
N ALA A 312 -13.82 -13.54 -9.88
CA ALA A 312 -12.39 -13.36 -9.64
C ALA A 312 -11.83 -12.18 -10.44
N TYR A 313 -12.23 -12.02 -11.71
CA TYR A 313 -11.85 -10.87 -12.53
C TYR A 313 -12.43 -9.56 -12.00
N SER A 314 -13.71 -9.55 -11.59
CA SER A 314 -14.37 -8.37 -11.04
C SER A 314 -13.70 -7.87 -9.76
N PHE A 315 -13.21 -8.77 -8.90
CA PHE A 315 -12.48 -8.42 -7.68
C PHE A 315 -11.02 -8.04 -7.94
N SER A 316 -10.34 -8.76 -8.84
CA SER A 316 -8.92 -8.56 -9.09
C SER A 316 -8.62 -7.33 -9.93
N ARG A 317 -9.53 -6.92 -10.83
CA ARG A 317 -9.33 -5.75 -11.71
C ARG A 317 -9.05 -4.45 -10.94
N PRO A 318 -9.86 -4.01 -9.96
CA PRO A 318 -9.57 -2.81 -9.17
C PRO A 318 -8.32 -2.98 -8.31
N SER A 319 -8.07 -4.17 -7.78
CA SER A 319 -6.85 -4.49 -7.01
C SER A 319 -5.60 -4.39 -7.88
N ALA A 320 -5.65 -4.91 -9.11
CA ALA A 320 -4.57 -4.78 -10.09
C ALA A 320 -4.36 -3.31 -10.53
N GLN A 321 -5.41 -2.50 -10.63
CA GLN A 321 -5.30 -1.07 -10.93
C GLN A 321 -4.55 -0.31 -9.82
N ARG A 322 -4.85 -0.60 -8.54
CA ARG A 322 -4.10 -0.02 -7.41
C ARG A 322 -2.65 -0.49 -7.38
N ALA A 323 -2.40 -1.79 -7.60
CA ALA A 323 -1.04 -2.29 -7.71
C ALA A 323 -0.26 -1.62 -8.84
N VAL A 324 -0.87 -1.46 -10.02
CA VAL A 324 -0.28 -0.75 -11.17
C VAL A 324 0.02 0.70 -10.81
N ARG A 325 -0.88 1.42 -10.13
CA ARG A 325 -0.64 2.81 -9.69
C ARG A 325 0.64 2.91 -8.85
N VAL A 326 0.85 2.02 -7.89
CA VAL A 326 2.05 2.00 -7.07
C VAL A 326 3.29 1.61 -7.90
N LEU A 327 3.17 0.60 -8.76
CA LEU A 327 4.29 0.08 -9.56
C LEU A 327 4.70 1.01 -10.70
N SER A 328 3.80 1.87 -11.20
CA SER A 328 4.09 2.85 -12.25
C SER A 328 4.80 4.11 -11.76
N LEU A 329 4.89 4.31 -10.44
CA LEU A 329 5.61 5.45 -9.89
C LEU A 329 7.11 5.31 -10.18
N HIS A 330 7.73 6.38 -10.65
CA HIS A 330 9.16 6.46 -10.90
C HIS A 330 9.78 7.60 -10.08
N ARG A 331 11.06 7.50 -9.77
CA ARG A 331 11.82 8.66 -9.30
C ARG A 331 11.92 9.68 -10.44
N THR A 332 11.88 10.94 -10.08
CA THR A 332 11.85 12.06 -11.05
C THR A 332 13.19 12.24 -11.80
N ALA A 333 14.28 11.65 -11.31
CA ALA A 333 15.62 11.78 -11.87
C ALA A 333 16.27 10.44 -12.20
N GLU A 334 17.00 10.39 -13.31
CA GLU A 334 17.87 9.27 -13.66
C GLU A 334 19.17 9.37 -12.82
N PRO A 335 19.66 8.25 -12.24
CA PRO A 335 20.89 8.27 -11.47
C PRO A 335 22.08 8.61 -12.36
N SER A 336 22.85 9.62 -11.96
CA SER A 336 24.12 9.94 -12.61
C SER A 336 25.19 8.89 -12.26
N THR A 337 26.29 8.92 -13.01
CA THR A 337 27.44 8.01 -12.84
C THR A 337 28.38 8.42 -11.69
N VAL A 338 27.93 9.27 -10.77
CA VAL A 338 28.73 9.74 -9.63
C VAL A 338 28.71 8.69 -8.52
N ASP A 339 29.80 7.97 -8.34
CA ASP A 339 29.93 6.90 -7.33
C ASP A 339 30.26 7.40 -5.91
N ALA A 340 30.65 8.68 -5.74
CA ALA A 340 31.06 9.22 -4.44
C ALA A 340 30.06 10.27 -3.94
N VAL A 341 29.85 10.31 -2.61
CA VAL A 341 29.08 11.38 -1.96
C VAL A 341 29.85 12.68 -2.12
N PRO A 342 29.29 13.73 -2.75
CA PRO A 342 29.97 15.02 -2.86
C PRO A 342 30.06 15.66 -1.46
N ALA A 343 31.22 16.25 -1.15
CA ALA A 343 31.41 17.09 0.02
C ALA A 343 31.30 18.55 -0.38
N GLY A 344 30.74 19.39 0.49
CA GLY A 344 30.63 20.83 0.23
C GLY A 344 29.36 21.44 0.80
N ASP A 345 29.05 22.65 0.36
CA ASP A 345 27.91 23.42 0.84
C ASP A 345 26.59 22.80 0.38
N LEU A 346 25.60 22.82 1.26
CA LEU A 346 24.22 22.45 0.93
C LEU A 346 23.49 23.73 0.50
N TYR A 347 23.02 23.77 -0.75
CA TYR A 347 22.41 24.96 -1.34
C TYR A 347 21.07 24.66 -2.02
N ASP A 348 20.06 25.42 -1.66
CA ASP A 348 18.76 25.40 -2.32
C ASP A 348 18.61 26.58 -3.28
N PRO A 349 18.62 26.34 -4.62
CA PRO A 349 18.53 27.40 -5.61
C PRO A 349 17.16 28.10 -5.66
N VAL A 350 16.11 27.52 -5.07
CA VAL A 350 14.76 28.11 -5.07
C VAL A 350 14.61 29.15 -3.98
N THR A 351 15.04 28.82 -2.76
CA THR A 351 14.93 29.73 -1.62
C THR A 351 16.14 30.61 -1.41
N GLY A 352 17.28 30.25 -2.04
CA GLY A 352 18.58 30.87 -1.83
C GLY A 352 19.24 30.44 -0.52
N LEU A 353 18.68 29.44 0.18
CA LEU A 353 19.25 28.93 1.43
C LEU A 353 20.56 28.21 1.16
N MET A 354 21.63 28.69 1.81
CA MET A 354 22.94 28.07 1.78
C MET A 354 23.39 27.71 3.18
N ALA A 355 23.73 26.45 3.41
CA ALA A 355 24.40 25.96 4.62
C ALA A 355 25.84 25.58 4.26
N PRO A 356 26.83 26.40 4.70
CA PRO A 356 28.24 26.14 4.42
C PRO A 356 28.72 24.84 5.04
N SER A 357 29.63 24.17 4.34
CA SER A 357 30.23 22.92 4.78
C SER A 357 30.91 23.07 6.15
N GLY A 358 30.69 22.10 7.01
CA GLY A 358 31.31 22.04 8.33
C GLY A 358 30.79 23.01 9.37
N LEU A 359 29.76 23.83 9.05
CA LEU A 359 29.16 24.78 9.98
C LEU A 359 27.80 24.31 10.50
N PHE A 360 27.45 24.80 11.68
CA PHE A 360 26.13 24.68 12.25
C PHE A 360 25.28 25.90 11.86
N THR A 361 24.37 25.73 10.90
CA THR A 361 23.46 26.77 10.40
C THR A 361 22.08 26.57 11.04
N ALA A 362 21.57 27.58 11.76
CA ALA A 362 20.18 27.60 12.21
C ALA A 362 19.32 28.33 11.16
N VAL A 363 18.11 27.85 10.95
CA VAL A 363 17.13 28.45 10.02
C VAL A 363 15.87 28.81 10.81
N VAL A 364 15.47 30.06 10.71
CA VAL A 364 14.25 30.59 11.32
C VAL A 364 13.25 30.87 10.21
N CYS A 365 12.06 30.28 10.31
CA CYS A 365 10.93 30.53 9.41
C CYS A 365 9.78 31.14 10.22
N GLY A 366 9.05 32.09 9.60
CA GLY A 366 7.87 32.68 10.24
C GLY A 366 6.70 31.70 10.37
N ASP A 367 6.60 30.76 9.43
CA ASP A 367 5.59 29.69 9.38
C ASP A 367 6.24 28.33 9.69
N PRO A 368 5.78 27.59 10.73
CA PRO A 368 6.27 26.26 11.04
C PRO A 368 6.05 25.23 9.92
N ASP A 369 4.99 25.37 9.13
CA ASP A 369 4.72 24.48 8.00
C ASP A 369 5.70 24.74 6.85
N GLU A 370 6.16 25.99 6.70
CA GLU A 370 7.22 26.35 5.75
C GLU A 370 8.55 25.72 6.17
N ALA A 371 8.88 25.75 7.46
CA ALA A 371 10.09 25.13 8.01
C ALA A 371 10.15 23.64 7.68
N GLY A 372 9.07 22.90 7.93
CA GLY A 372 8.98 21.46 7.60
C GLY A 372 9.14 21.19 6.09
N ARG A 373 8.44 21.98 5.24
CA ARG A 373 8.57 21.85 3.78
C ARG A 373 10.00 22.10 3.30
N LEU A 374 10.67 23.09 3.87
CA LEU A 374 12.03 23.46 3.52
C LEU A 374 13.05 22.42 4.01
N ALA A 375 12.87 21.90 5.22
CA ALA A 375 13.69 20.83 5.76
C ALA A 375 13.62 19.58 4.86
N GLU A 376 12.40 19.19 4.46
CA GLU A 376 12.20 18.08 3.53
C GLU A 376 12.85 18.34 2.17
N ARG A 377 12.71 19.56 1.64
CA ARG A 377 13.31 19.96 0.37
C ARG A 377 14.84 19.84 0.40
N LEU A 378 15.48 20.29 1.49
CA LEU A 378 16.93 20.13 1.68
C LEU A 378 17.38 18.67 1.66
N GLY A 379 16.50 17.72 1.99
CA GLY A 379 16.73 16.30 1.85
C GLY A 379 16.63 15.74 0.43
N GLY A 380 16.50 16.60 -0.59
CA GLY A 380 16.34 16.20 -1.99
C GLY A 380 14.93 15.71 -2.31
N HIS A 381 13.94 16.07 -1.49
CA HIS A 381 12.56 15.72 -1.73
C HIS A 381 11.86 16.87 -2.46
N ALA A 382 11.44 16.64 -3.71
CA ALA A 382 10.69 17.62 -4.47
C ALA A 382 9.40 18.01 -3.74
N GLN A 383 9.06 19.29 -3.73
CA GLN A 383 7.76 19.74 -3.24
C GLN A 383 6.68 19.14 -4.14
N VAL A 384 5.78 18.36 -3.57
CA VAL A 384 4.53 18.02 -4.25
C VAL A 384 3.75 19.32 -4.32
N GLY A 385 3.57 19.88 -5.52
CA GLY A 385 2.70 21.03 -5.74
C GLY A 385 1.35 20.76 -5.07
N ALA A 386 0.76 21.82 -4.50
CA ALA A 386 -0.53 21.78 -3.80
C ALA A 386 -1.50 20.86 -4.53
N GLU A 387 -2.19 19.98 -3.78
CA GLU A 387 -3.18 19.06 -4.33
C GLU A 387 -4.08 19.80 -5.33
N PRO A 388 -4.28 19.30 -6.55
CA PRO A 388 -5.37 19.77 -7.35
C PRO A 388 -6.66 19.25 -6.68
N ASP A 389 -7.30 20.09 -5.87
CA ASP A 389 -8.71 19.95 -5.61
C ASP A 389 -9.43 19.88 -6.96
N SER A 390 -10.14 18.81 -7.17
CA SER A 390 -11.05 18.53 -8.28
C SER A 390 -10.62 17.45 -9.27
N ALA A 391 -11.51 16.51 -9.38
CA ALA A 391 -11.73 15.53 -10.43
C ALA A 391 -11.54 16.10 -11.86
N GLY A 392 -10.35 15.99 -12.39
CA GLY A 392 -10.06 16.37 -13.77
C GLY A 392 -8.59 16.08 -14.07
N GLY A 393 -8.32 14.89 -14.65
CA GLY A 393 -6.97 14.44 -14.95
C GLY A 393 -6.16 15.45 -15.76
N ALA A 394 -5.19 16.06 -15.10
CA ALA A 394 -4.01 16.60 -15.76
C ALA A 394 -3.00 15.45 -15.96
N PRO A 395 -2.24 15.43 -17.05
CA PRO A 395 -1.24 14.38 -17.27
C PRO A 395 -0.17 14.44 -16.17
N GLU A 396 -0.03 13.34 -15.43
CA GLU A 396 0.90 13.09 -14.32
C GLU A 396 2.39 13.09 -14.75
N ASP A 397 2.71 13.39 -16.01
CA ASP A 397 4.05 13.23 -16.62
C ASP A 397 4.75 14.57 -16.92
N ALA A 398 4.31 15.71 -16.38
CA ALA A 398 5.14 16.90 -16.47
C ALA A 398 6.30 16.76 -15.47
N PRO A 399 7.58 16.73 -15.90
CA PRO A 399 8.69 16.73 -14.96
C PRO A 399 8.58 17.98 -14.10
N ASP A 400 8.67 17.78 -12.78
CA ASP A 400 8.70 18.89 -11.82
C ASP A 400 9.93 19.75 -12.17
N LYS A 401 9.70 20.94 -12.72
CA LYS A 401 10.74 21.84 -13.20
C LYS A 401 11.46 22.58 -12.07
N THR A 402 11.15 22.25 -10.84
CA THR A 402 11.77 22.88 -9.68
C THR A 402 13.23 22.44 -9.57
N PRO A 403 14.22 23.35 -9.55
CA PRO A 403 15.62 22.97 -9.45
C PRO A 403 15.89 22.14 -8.18
N SER A 404 16.70 21.10 -8.31
CA SER A 404 17.11 20.26 -7.18
C SER A 404 18.03 21.00 -6.22
N VAL A 405 18.05 20.60 -4.96
CA VAL A 405 19.02 21.06 -3.97
C VAL A 405 20.40 20.50 -4.34
N LEU A 406 21.43 21.31 -4.17
CA LEU A 406 22.81 20.99 -4.51
C LEU A 406 23.61 20.66 -3.24
N LEU A 407 24.39 19.59 -3.26
CA LEU A 407 25.43 19.33 -2.27
C LEU A 407 26.80 19.36 -2.98
N GLY A 408 27.66 20.28 -2.57
CA GLY A 408 28.94 20.47 -3.24
C GLY A 408 28.80 20.81 -4.73
N GLY A 409 27.70 21.46 -5.13
CA GLY A 409 27.39 21.78 -6.53
C GLY A 409 26.74 20.65 -7.34
N VAL A 410 26.53 19.47 -6.76
CA VAL A 410 25.90 18.32 -7.44
C VAL A 410 24.42 18.23 -7.01
N PRO A 411 23.47 18.16 -7.97
CA PRO A 411 22.06 17.98 -7.65
C PRO A 411 21.78 16.66 -6.90
N LEU A 412 21.05 16.72 -5.79
CA LEU A 412 20.76 15.53 -4.96
C LEU A 412 19.93 14.48 -5.69
N ASP A 413 19.08 14.89 -6.62
CA ASP A 413 18.26 13.99 -7.42
C ASP A 413 19.05 13.23 -8.49
N GLU A 414 20.24 13.72 -8.88
CA GLU A 414 21.16 13.02 -9.78
C GLU A 414 22.01 11.97 -9.06
N LEU A 415 22.08 11.99 -7.72
CA LEU A 415 22.86 11.01 -6.97
C LEU A 415 22.16 9.65 -6.94
N PRO A 416 22.93 8.53 -6.99
CA PRO A 416 22.41 7.21 -6.67
C PRO A 416 21.73 7.22 -5.30
N LEU A 417 20.60 6.50 -5.17
CA LEU A 417 19.78 6.53 -3.94
C LEU A 417 20.58 6.22 -2.67
N ALA A 418 21.52 5.28 -2.74
CA ALA A 418 22.38 4.92 -1.61
C ALA A 418 23.29 6.11 -1.22
N ALA A 419 23.91 6.77 -2.20
CA ALA A 419 24.74 7.94 -1.98
C ALA A 419 23.94 9.14 -1.46
N ALA A 420 22.77 9.42 -2.03
CA ALA A 420 21.89 10.50 -1.57
C ALA A 420 21.45 10.32 -0.10
N ARG A 421 21.15 9.09 0.32
CA ARG A 421 20.76 8.77 1.71
C ARG A 421 21.88 8.92 2.73
N THR A 422 23.12 8.71 2.33
CA THR A 422 24.30 8.93 3.19
C THR A 422 24.77 10.37 3.13
N ALA A 423 24.45 11.09 2.06
CA ALA A 423 24.82 12.49 1.87
C ALA A 423 24.02 13.42 2.78
N VAL A 424 22.69 13.35 2.72
CA VAL A 424 21.80 14.23 3.48
C VAL A 424 20.76 13.41 4.24
N LEU A 425 20.70 13.57 5.55
CA LEU A 425 19.67 12.99 6.41
C LEU A 425 18.79 14.12 6.94
N VAL A 426 17.48 13.97 6.79
CA VAL A 426 16.49 14.86 7.40
C VAL A 426 15.82 14.14 8.57
N GLN A 427 15.82 14.76 9.73
CA GLN A 427 15.03 14.35 10.88
C GLN A 427 13.79 15.23 10.98
N ASP A 428 12.64 14.60 10.86
CA ASP A 428 11.32 15.22 10.99
C ASP A 428 11.04 15.66 12.43
N LYS A 429 10.21 16.68 12.60
CA LYS A 429 9.70 17.20 13.89
C LYS A 429 9.01 16.13 14.72
N ASP A 430 8.18 15.26 14.07
CA ASP A 430 7.47 14.15 14.68
C ASP A 430 8.07 12.80 14.26
N PRO A 431 9.25 12.43 14.77
CA PRO A 431 9.98 11.27 14.27
C PRO A 431 9.29 9.97 14.66
N VAL A 432 9.24 9.03 13.70
CA VAL A 432 8.70 7.71 13.91
C VAL A 432 9.82 6.75 14.37
N LEU A 433 9.60 6.11 15.52
CA LEU A 433 10.43 5.00 15.98
C LEU A 433 9.84 3.67 15.50
N LEU A 434 10.65 2.84 14.86
CA LEU A 434 10.27 1.48 14.48
C LEU A 434 10.21 0.60 15.73
N SER A 435 9.34 -0.41 15.70
CA SER A 435 9.27 -1.42 16.77
C SER A 435 10.48 -2.34 16.71
N GLY A 436 11.09 -2.60 17.83
CA GLY A 436 12.31 -3.44 17.94
C GLY A 436 13.00 -3.19 19.27
N THR A 437 14.20 -3.71 19.44
CA THR A 437 15.07 -3.39 20.57
C THR A 437 15.73 -2.02 20.36
N LEU A 438 16.20 -1.39 21.44
CA LEU A 438 16.97 -0.15 21.32
C LEU A 438 18.24 -0.37 20.47
N ARG A 439 18.88 -1.52 20.59
CA ARG A 439 20.03 -1.90 19.76
C ARG A 439 19.67 -1.92 18.27
N GLU A 440 18.54 -2.55 17.90
CA GLU A 440 18.06 -2.60 16.52
C GLU A 440 17.67 -1.20 15.99
N LEU A 441 17.18 -0.32 16.85
CA LEU A 441 16.85 1.07 16.47
C LEU A 441 18.10 1.88 16.10
N LEU A 442 19.22 1.62 16.78
CA LEU A 442 20.50 2.31 16.59
C LEU A 442 21.44 1.58 15.59
N ASP A 443 21.09 0.35 15.18
CA ASP A 443 21.81 -0.40 14.13
C ASP A 443 21.39 0.12 12.74
N VAL A 444 21.95 1.25 12.36
CA VAL A 444 21.66 1.94 11.11
C VAL A 444 22.92 2.06 10.26
N PRO A 445 22.82 2.16 8.92
CA PRO A 445 23.96 2.51 8.08
C PRO A 445 24.61 3.80 8.57
N SER A 446 25.89 3.76 8.91
CA SER A 446 26.60 4.86 9.57
C SER A 446 28.02 5.02 9.04
N SER A 447 28.64 6.17 9.31
CA SER A 447 30.07 6.39 9.03
C SER A 447 31.00 5.50 9.88
N GLY A 448 30.51 5.02 11.02
CA GLY A 448 31.28 4.29 12.02
C GLY A 448 32.13 5.18 12.92
N LEU A 449 32.10 6.51 12.74
CA LEU A 449 32.85 7.47 13.54
C LEU A 449 32.13 7.86 14.83
N VAL A 450 30.80 7.76 14.85
CA VAL A 450 29.96 8.10 16.00
C VAL A 450 29.42 6.82 16.62
N THR A 451 29.72 6.59 17.90
CA THR A 451 29.21 5.41 18.60
C THR A 451 27.76 5.65 19.07
N ALA A 452 27.02 4.57 19.31
CA ALA A 452 25.67 4.66 19.87
C ALA A 452 25.67 5.34 21.26
N GLU A 453 26.72 5.11 22.06
CA GLU A 453 26.88 5.71 23.39
C GLU A 453 27.08 7.23 23.29
N ASP A 454 27.98 7.69 22.41
CA ASP A 454 28.21 9.12 22.19
C ASP A 454 26.93 9.83 21.70
N ALA A 455 26.22 9.22 20.77
CA ALA A 455 24.96 9.77 20.23
C ALA A 455 23.85 9.84 21.29
N LEU A 456 23.68 8.79 22.10
CA LEU A 456 22.72 8.77 23.21
C LEU A 456 23.08 9.82 24.28
N SER A 457 24.37 9.99 24.56
CA SER A 457 24.87 11.03 25.49
C SER A 457 24.62 12.43 24.95
N ALA A 458 24.94 12.70 23.68
CA ALA A 458 24.70 13.99 23.01
C ALA A 458 23.21 14.35 22.96
N ALA A 459 22.35 13.36 22.70
CA ALA A 459 20.88 13.52 22.71
C ALA A 459 20.27 13.51 24.12
N GLN A 460 21.08 13.43 25.19
CA GLN A 460 20.63 13.42 26.59
C GLN A 460 19.58 12.33 26.90
N CYS A 461 19.86 11.09 26.46
CA CYS A 461 18.95 9.94 26.61
C CYS A 461 19.09 9.19 27.94
N GLY A 462 19.80 9.71 28.96
CA GLY A 462 20.07 8.99 30.22
C GLY A 462 18.79 8.54 30.93
N ASP A 463 17.81 9.42 31.11
CA ASP A 463 16.49 9.11 31.69
C ASP A 463 15.69 8.08 30.87
N VAL A 464 15.90 8.07 29.56
CA VAL A 464 15.27 7.08 28.66
C VAL A 464 15.89 5.70 28.86
N LEU A 465 17.21 5.64 28.99
CA LEU A 465 17.93 4.39 29.26
C LEU A 465 17.52 3.83 30.64
N ASP A 466 17.43 4.68 31.67
CA ASP A 466 16.98 4.29 33.00
C ASP A 466 15.55 3.74 32.99
N ALA A 467 14.64 4.41 32.27
CA ALA A 467 13.25 3.96 32.13
C ALA A 467 13.14 2.62 31.38
N LEU A 468 13.94 2.43 30.34
CA LEU A 468 14.00 1.18 29.59
C LEU A 468 14.63 0.05 30.42
N ALA A 469 15.68 0.31 31.20
CA ALA A 469 16.29 -0.64 32.12
C ALA A 469 15.29 -1.13 33.18
N GLN A 470 14.51 -0.20 33.77
CA GLN A 470 13.46 -0.54 34.74
C GLN A 470 12.31 -1.37 34.14
N ALA A 471 11.97 -1.13 32.87
CA ALA A 471 10.94 -1.90 32.16
C ALA A 471 11.41 -3.30 31.74
N SER A 472 12.71 -3.56 31.79
CA SER A 472 13.38 -4.78 31.33
C SER A 472 13.45 -5.88 32.40
N VAL A 473 12.31 -6.30 32.96
CA VAL A 473 12.27 -7.35 34.00
C VAL A 473 12.76 -8.73 33.51
N ALA A 474 12.83 -8.94 32.21
CA ALA A 474 13.18 -10.23 31.60
C ALA A 474 14.63 -10.32 31.05
N THR A 475 15.41 -9.24 31.05
CA THR A 475 16.70 -9.17 30.31
C THR A 475 17.84 -8.55 31.13
N ASP A 476 17.98 -8.94 32.38
CA ASP A 476 19.07 -8.47 33.30
C ASP A 476 19.28 -6.95 33.39
N GLY A 477 18.24 -6.16 33.03
CA GLY A 477 18.30 -4.69 33.12
C GLY A 477 19.11 -4.00 32.02
N ASP A 478 19.50 -4.68 30.95
CA ASP A 478 20.20 -4.05 29.81
C ASP A 478 19.19 -3.24 28.96
N PRO A 479 19.26 -1.89 28.94
CA PRO A 479 18.35 -1.05 28.17
C PRO A 479 18.45 -1.29 26.67
N MET A 480 19.60 -1.76 26.15
CA MET A 480 19.83 -2.00 24.73
C MET A 480 19.03 -3.17 24.19
N THR A 481 18.62 -4.11 25.04
CA THR A 481 17.80 -5.29 24.67
C THR A 481 16.31 -5.07 24.90
N THR A 482 15.93 -3.95 25.52
CA THR A 482 14.53 -3.61 25.81
C THR A 482 13.78 -3.23 24.54
N ARG A 483 12.56 -3.81 24.37
CA ARG A 483 11.74 -3.56 23.20
C ARG A 483 11.01 -2.22 23.31
N ILE A 484 11.14 -1.45 22.24
CA ILE A 484 10.35 -0.25 21.98
C ILE A 484 9.10 -0.68 21.21
N THR A 485 7.94 -0.26 21.70
CA THR A 485 6.64 -0.55 21.06
C THR A 485 6.48 0.23 19.76
N GLU A 486 5.54 -0.22 18.92
CA GLU A 486 5.20 0.46 17.67
C GLU A 486 5.00 1.97 17.86
N ARG A 487 5.69 2.77 17.07
CA ARG A 487 5.73 4.24 17.14
C ARG A 487 6.20 4.80 18.50
N GLY A 488 6.88 3.99 19.31
CA GLY A 488 7.37 4.45 20.63
C GLY A 488 6.27 4.89 21.59
N ARG A 489 5.06 4.28 21.53
CA ARG A 489 3.90 4.69 22.36
C ARG A 489 4.14 4.58 23.87
N SER A 490 5.13 3.79 24.29
CA SER A 490 5.54 3.67 25.70
C SER A 490 6.42 4.84 26.18
N LEU A 491 6.89 5.70 25.28
CA LEU A 491 7.78 6.80 25.55
C LEU A 491 7.02 8.15 25.51
N SER A 492 7.48 9.12 26.29
CA SER A 492 7.00 10.51 26.18
C SER A 492 7.40 11.15 24.83
N GLY A 493 6.79 12.29 24.47
CA GLY A 493 7.14 13.00 23.24
C GLY A 493 8.63 13.36 23.18
N GLY A 494 9.17 13.97 24.25
CA GLY A 494 10.57 14.34 24.32
C GLY A 494 11.53 13.15 24.34
N GLN A 495 11.14 12.02 24.95
CA GLN A 495 11.93 10.79 24.92
C GLN A 495 12.02 10.21 23.50
N ARG A 496 10.89 10.19 22.75
CA ARG A 496 10.88 9.76 21.36
C ARG A 496 11.77 10.64 20.49
N GLN A 497 11.65 11.96 20.64
CA GLN A 497 12.41 12.93 19.87
C GLN A 497 13.91 12.78 20.10
N ARG A 498 14.35 12.65 21.38
CA ARG A 498 15.75 12.44 21.73
C ARG A 498 16.32 11.11 21.23
N LEU A 499 15.57 10.01 21.31
CA LEU A 499 16.00 8.73 20.74
C LEU A 499 16.13 8.78 19.21
N ALA A 500 15.21 9.47 18.53
CA ALA A 500 15.32 9.68 17.09
C ALA A 500 16.52 10.54 16.72
N LEU A 501 16.80 11.56 17.52
CA LEU A 501 18.00 12.39 17.38
C LEU A 501 19.28 11.54 17.55
N ALA A 502 19.35 10.71 18.60
CA ALA A 502 20.48 9.80 18.78
C ALA A 502 20.68 8.89 17.56
N ARG A 503 19.62 8.31 17.00
CA ARG A 503 19.68 7.51 15.76
C ARG A 503 20.22 8.31 14.58
N SER A 504 19.78 9.57 14.42
CA SER A 504 20.25 10.44 13.34
C SER A 504 21.72 10.83 13.51
N LEU A 505 22.18 11.00 14.75
CA LEU A 505 23.58 11.29 15.07
C LEU A 505 24.50 10.08 14.81
N VAL A 506 24.04 8.85 15.12
CA VAL A 506 24.78 7.61 14.80
C VAL A 506 25.02 7.45 13.30
N THR A 507 24.04 7.85 12.48
CA THR A 507 24.17 7.79 11.01
C THR A 507 25.34 8.64 10.50
N ASP A 508 25.62 9.76 11.14
CA ASP A 508 26.68 10.71 10.83
C ASP A 508 26.77 11.09 9.34
N PRO A 509 25.68 11.62 8.73
CA PRO A 509 25.67 12.00 7.32
C PRO A 509 26.58 13.21 7.05
N GLU A 510 26.93 13.49 5.79
CA GLU A 510 27.67 14.69 5.41
C GLU A 510 26.92 15.96 5.81
N ALA A 511 25.62 16.02 5.52
CA ALA A 511 24.73 17.09 5.97
C ALA A 511 23.55 16.51 6.79
N LEU A 512 23.39 16.98 8.02
CA LEU A 512 22.28 16.63 8.91
C LEU A 512 21.30 17.81 8.97
N VAL A 513 20.05 17.58 8.58
CA VAL A 513 18.95 18.55 8.65
C VAL A 513 18.00 18.12 9.77
N LEU A 514 17.76 19.00 10.71
CA LEU A 514 16.94 18.78 11.90
C LEU A 514 15.75 19.73 11.87
N ASP A 515 14.53 19.21 11.89
CA ASP A 515 13.31 20.00 12.00
C ASP A 515 12.83 20.00 13.45
N GLU A 516 12.89 21.17 14.10
CA GLU A 516 12.49 21.41 15.49
C GLU A 516 12.97 20.31 16.47
N PRO A 517 14.30 20.00 16.52
CA PRO A 517 14.81 18.79 17.19
C PRO A 517 14.61 18.78 18.71
N THR A 518 14.23 19.91 19.31
CA THR A 518 14.09 20.11 20.76
C THR A 518 12.72 20.61 21.19
N SER A 519 11.73 20.62 20.30
CA SER A 519 10.40 21.21 20.56
C SER A 519 9.60 20.51 21.68
N ALA A 520 9.94 19.29 22.05
CA ALA A 520 9.24 18.48 23.04
C ALA A 520 10.02 18.30 24.36
N VAL A 521 11.10 19.06 24.57
CA VAL A 521 11.93 18.99 25.80
C VAL A 521 11.92 20.31 26.57
N ASP A 522 12.28 20.24 27.86
CA ASP A 522 12.44 21.44 28.69
C ASP A 522 13.71 22.20 28.32
N SER A 523 13.77 23.50 28.68
CA SER A 523 14.87 24.42 28.35
C SER A 523 16.25 23.97 28.85
N HIS A 524 16.30 23.27 30.00
CA HIS A 524 17.56 22.79 30.54
C HIS A 524 18.11 21.61 29.69
N THR A 525 17.23 20.66 29.35
CA THR A 525 17.56 19.55 28.48
C THR A 525 17.88 20.03 27.06
N GLU A 526 17.13 21.02 26.56
CA GLU A 526 17.35 21.65 25.26
C GLU A 526 18.76 22.23 25.13
N ALA A 527 19.21 23.05 26.09
CA ALA A 527 20.55 23.63 26.06
C ALA A 527 21.66 22.56 26.01
N ARG A 528 21.47 21.45 26.72
CA ARG A 528 22.44 20.33 26.73
C ARG A 528 22.42 19.56 25.44
N VAL A 529 21.23 19.32 24.85
CA VAL A 529 21.09 18.66 23.54
C VAL A 529 21.73 19.51 22.45
N ALA A 530 21.46 20.82 22.43
CA ALA A 530 22.06 21.74 21.46
C ALA A 530 23.59 21.76 21.54
N ALA A 531 24.14 21.81 22.76
CA ALA A 531 25.60 21.71 22.99
C ALA A 531 26.14 20.34 22.53
N GLY A 532 25.42 19.25 22.80
CA GLY A 532 25.78 17.90 22.38
C GLY A 532 25.81 17.76 20.85
N ILE A 533 24.80 18.28 20.14
CA ILE A 533 24.77 18.31 18.68
C ILE A 533 25.98 19.07 18.13
N LYS A 534 26.22 20.29 18.62
CA LYS A 534 27.35 21.13 18.15
C LYS A 534 28.70 20.43 18.38
N ALA A 535 28.89 19.82 19.55
CA ALA A 535 30.15 19.13 19.86
C ALA A 535 30.36 17.86 18.99
N LEU A 536 29.33 17.04 18.86
CA LEU A 536 29.43 15.77 18.14
C LEU A 536 29.52 15.97 16.62
N ARG A 537 28.93 17.05 16.12
CA ARG A 537 28.91 17.40 14.69
C ARG A 537 29.95 18.46 14.31
N ALA A 538 30.94 18.71 15.16
CA ALA A 538 32.01 19.69 14.88
C ALA A 538 32.73 19.34 13.55
N GLY A 539 32.77 20.30 12.61
CA GLY A 539 33.33 20.09 11.27
C GLY A 539 32.43 19.35 10.28
N ARG A 540 31.18 19.04 10.65
CA ARG A 540 30.13 18.45 9.79
C ARG A 540 29.01 19.45 9.55
N THR A 541 28.47 19.47 8.35
CA THR A 541 27.36 20.35 8.00
C THR A 541 26.11 19.98 8.80
N THR A 542 25.58 20.94 9.55
CA THR A 542 24.35 20.74 10.31
C THR A 542 23.41 21.90 10.08
N VAL A 543 22.17 21.62 9.71
CA VAL A 543 21.10 22.61 9.53
C VAL A 543 20.00 22.32 10.55
N ALA A 544 19.64 23.28 11.40
CA ALA A 544 18.54 23.12 12.34
C ALA A 544 17.48 24.21 12.14
N PHE A 545 16.28 23.78 11.80
CA PHE A 545 15.11 24.64 11.82
C PHE A 545 14.63 24.76 13.24
N ALA A 546 14.66 25.94 13.79
CA ALA A 546 14.22 26.21 15.17
C ALA A 546 13.95 27.68 15.41
N SER A 547 13.06 27.96 16.36
CA SER A 547 12.80 29.30 16.87
C SER A 547 13.35 29.53 18.30
N SER A 548 13.95 28.49 18.90
CA SER A 548 14.45 28.56 20.27
C SER A 548 15.76 29.36 20.37
N PRO A 549 15.81 30.42 21.22
CA PRO A 549 17.02 31.21 21.43
C PRO A 549 18.22 30.38 21.89
N LEU A 550 18.00 29.29 22.66
CA LEU A 550 19.06 28.45 23.19
C LEU A 550 19.83 27.70 22.07
N LEU A 551 19.13 27.28 21.01
CA LEU A 551 19.74 26.64 19.85
C LEU A 551 20.34 27.68 18.91
N LEU A 552 19.64 28.82 18.71
CA LEU A 552 20.06 29.92 17.84
C LEU A 552 21.37 30.57 18.31
N ASP A 553 21.57 30.75 19.63
CA ASP A 553 22.81 31.35 20.20
C ASP A 553 24.04 30.42 20.05
N LEU A 554 23.82 29.10 19.90
CA LEU A 554 24.88 28.14 19.66
C LEU A 554 25.23 27.96 18.16
N ALA A 555 24.37 28.39 17.25
CA ALA A 555 24.61 28.27 15.80
C ALA A 555 25.80 29.17 15.38
N ASP A 556 26.58 28.70 14.43
CA ASP A 556 27.67 29.49 13.85
C ASP A 556 27.11 30.57 12.90
N ARG A 557 25.91 30.34 12.39
CA ARG A 557 25.20 31.21 11.46
C ARG A 557 23.70 31.01 11.59
N VAL A 558 22.93 32.08 11.48
CA VAL A 558 21.47 32.07 11.46
C VAL A 558 20.98 32.63 10.15
N VAL A 559 19.97 32.00 9.55
CA VAL A 559 19.31 32.39 8.31
C VAL A 559 17.84 32.61 8.58
N LEU A 560 17.31 33.80 8.24
CA LEU A 560 15.88 34.08 8.25
C LEU A 560 15.30 33.80 6.87
N VAL A 561 14.28 32.93 6.84
CA VAL A 561 13.47 32.67 5.63
C VAL A 561 12.08 33.24 5.85
N HIS A 562 11.58 33.98 4.87
CA HIS A 562 10.25 34.55 4.88
C HIS A 562 9.66 34.49 3.46
N ASP A 563 8.43 34.04 3.34
CA ASP A 563 7.75 33.84 2.04
C ASP A 563 8.59 33.02 1.04
N GLY A 564 9.22 31.93 1.51
CA GLY A 564 9.99 31.01 0.68
C GLY A 564 11.35 31.51 0.22
N THR A 565 11.83 32.64 0.74
CA THR A 565 13.13 33.21 0.35
C THR A 565 13.97 33.61 1.55
N VAL A 566 15.30 33.55 1.40
CA VAL A 566 16.23 34.05 2.42
C VAL A 566 16.18 35.57 2.44
N VAL A 567 15.86 36.14 3.61
CA VAL A 567 15.73 37.59 3.83
C VAL A 567 16.95 38.17 4.55
N ALA A 568 17.46 37.48 5.55
CA ALA A 568 18.60 37.94 6.34
C ALA A 568 19.50 36.79 6.77
N VAL A 569 20.77 37.08 6.97
CA VAL A 569 21.80 36.15 7.41
C VAL A 569 22.76 36.86 8.34
N GLY A 570 23.00 36.27 9.53
CA GLY A 570 23.91 36.89 10.52
C GLY A 570 24.06 36.01 11.77
N ALA A 571 24.67 36.56 12.81
CA ALA A 571 24.66 35.92 14.12
C ALA A 571 23.31 36.16 14.83
N HIS A 572 22.89 35.24 15.73
CA HIS A 572 21.64 35.37 16.47
C HIS A 572 21.45 36.75 17.11
N ARG A 573 22.47 37.19 17.83
CA ARG A 573 22.40 38.48 18.55
C ARG A 573 22.40 39.69 17.63
N GLU A 574 23.10 39.61 16.50
CA GLU A 574 23.09 40.64 15.48
C GLU A 574 21.70 40.81 14.88
N LEU A 575 21.09 39.69 14.44
CA LEU A 575 19.76 39.70 13.83
C LEU A 575 18.65 40.13 14.77
N LEU A 576 18.77 39.88 16.07
CA LEU A 576 17.83 40.40 17.06
C LEU A 576 17.78 41.94 17.12
N HIS A 577 18.89 42.60 16.81
CA HIS A 577 18.97 44.07 16.80
C HIS A 577 18.72 44.68 15.42
N THR A 578 19.11 44.01 14.35
CA THR A 578 19.10 44.56 13.00
C THR A 578 17.89 44.18 12.16
N GLU A 579 17.22 43.06 12.47
CA GLU A 579 16.10 42.54 11.66
C GLU A 579 14.83 42.42 12.51
N PRO A 580 13.88 43.35 12.37
CA PRO A 580 12.63 43.33 13.16
C PRO A 580 11.79 42.07 12.94
N ARG A 581 11.75 41.51 11.71
CA ARG A 581 11.02 40.29 11.40
C ARG A 581 11.61 39.07 12.13
N TYR A 582 12.94 39.02 12.23
CA TYR A 582 13.63 37.97 12.96
C TYR A 582 13.29 38.05 14.47
N ARG A 583 13.36 39.25 15.05
CA ARG A 583 13.01 39.50 16.42
C ARG A 583 11.58 39.05 16.73
N ALA A 584 10.63 39.42 15.88
CA ALA A 584 9.24 39.06 16.04
C ALA A 584 9.00 37.54 16.12
N VAL A 585 9.64 36.77 15.22
CA VAL A 585 9.50 35.31 15.23
C VAL A 585 10.12 34.68 16.49
N VAL A 586 11.31 35.13 16.88
CA VAL A 586 12.07 34.53 18.00
C VAL A 586 11.48 34.92 19.35
N THR A 587 11.03 36.18 19.52
CA THR A 587 10.41 36.69 20.77
C THR A 587 8.91 36.45 20.83
N ARG A 588 8.30 36.00 19.69
CA ARG A 588 6.85 35.81 19.54
C ARG A 588 6.04 37.09 19.76
N GLU A 589 6.60 38.21 19.31
CA GLU A 589 5.92 39.51 19.32
C GLU A 589 4.77 39.50 18.29
N THR A 590 3.69 40.23 18.62
CA THR A 590 2.59 40.43 17.68
C THR A 590 2.91 41.53 16.66
N GLU A 591 2.22 41.53 15.49
CA GLU A 591 2.41 42.60 14.47
C GLU A 591 2.16 44.00 15.02
N ASP A 592 1.22 44.16 15.95
CA ASP A 592 0.92 45.45 16.61
C ASP A 592 2.07 45.89 17.53
N GLU A 593 2.71 44.96 18.25
CA GLU A 593 3.88 45.25 19.10
C GLU A 593 5.10 45.63 18.24
N ILE A 594 5.29 44.96 17.10
CA ILE A 594 6.35 45.29 16.15
C ILE A 594 6.15 46.69 15.57
N ALA A 595 4.92 47.04 15.18
CA ALA A 595 4.59 48.35 14.66
C ALA A 595 4.80 49.45 15.71
N ALA A 596 4.46 49.19 16.98
CA ALA A 596 4.66 50.10 18.09
C ALA A 596 6.15 50.31 18.38
N LEU A 597 6.95 49.26 18.43
CA LEU A 597 8.41 49.34 18.65
C LEU A 597 9.13 50.05 17.50
N THR A 598 8.75 49.76 16.24
CA THR A 598 9.31 50.46 15.08
C THR A 598 8.95 51.96 15.05
N ALA A 599 7.78 52.32 15.56
CA ALA A 599 7.39 53.71 15.73
C ALA A 599 8.19 54.39 16.84
N GLN A 600 8.47 53.69 17.93
CA GLN A 600 9.25 54.20 19.07
C GLN A 600 10.71 54.40 18.69
N ASP A 601 11.35 53.41 18.00
CA ASP A 601 12.74 53.53 17.50
C ASP A 601 12.92 54.76 16.59
N LYS A 602 11.92 55.09 15.74
CA LYS A 602 11.93 56.28 14.91
C LYS A 602 11.80 57.56 15.67
N ILE A 603 11.05 57.59 16.79
CA ILE A 603 10.91 58.73 17.64
C ILE A 603 12.23 58.99 18.39
N ASP A 604 12.83 57.92 18.93
CA ASP A 604 14.10 57.99 19.65
C ASP A 604 15.25 58.45 18.71
N GLU A 605 15.26 58.01 17.45
CA GLU A 605 16.24 58.46 16.44
C GLU A 605 16.07 59.95 16.08
N VAL A 606 14.83 60.43 16.01
CA VAL A 606 14.56 61.87 15.77
C VAL A 606 14.97 62.71 16.98
N ASP A 607 14.67 62.26 18.19
CA ASP A 607 15.05 62.94 19.43
C ASP A 607 16.59 63.00 19.62
N GLU A 608 17.31 61.94 19.19
CA GLU A 608 18.77 61.90 19.22
C GLU A 608 19.38 62.87 18.18
N ILE A 609 18.82 62.98 16.98
CA ILE A 609 19.23 63.92 15.94
C ILE A 609 18.96 65.37 16.40
N GLU A 610 17.78 65.70 16.95
CA GLU A 610 17.47 67.02 17.48
C GLU A 610 18.38 67.39 18.65
N SER A 611 18.74 66.42 19.50
CA SER A 611 19.69 66.66 20.59
C SER A 611 21.10 66.96 20.14
N ILE A 612 21.54 66.37 19.03
CA ILE A 612 22.85 66.62 18.40
C ILE A 612 22.85 68.01 17.74
N GLU A 613 21.79 68.35 17.01
CA GLU A 613 21.66 69.68 16.37
C GLU A 613 21.61 70.82 17.44
N GLU A 614 20.91 70.62 18.57
CA GLU A 614 20.92 71.55 19.68
C GLU A 614 22.31 71.75 20.35
N ILE A 615 23.13 70.69 20.35
CA ILE A 615 24.52 70.74 20.82
C ILE A 615 25.42 71.50 19.88
N GLU A 616 25.25 71.28 18.54
CA GLU A 616 26.03 72.00 17.51
C GLU A 616 25.64 73.47 17.39
N GLU A 617 24.36 73.85 17.62
CA GLU A 617 23.96 75.28 17.67
C GLU A 617 24.49 76.04 18.90
N ARG A 618 24.84 75.34 19.98
CA ARG A 618 25.38 75.91 21.22
C ARG A 618 26.92 76.00 21.28
N ALA A 619 27.61 75.41 20.34
CA ALA A 619 29.08 75.44 20.22
C ALA A 619 29.54 76.52 19.24
#